data_7dc607d29331f9904fd882a33243b39d
#
_entry.id   7dc607d29331f9904fd882a33243b39d
#
_cell.length_a   1.000
_cell.length_b   1.000
_cell.length_c   1.000
_cell.angle_alpha   90.00
_cell.angle_beta   90.00
_cell.angle_gamma   90.00
#
_symmetry.space_group_name_H-M   'P 1'
#
loop_
_entity.id
_entity.type
_entity.pdbx_description
1 polymer ?
#
loop_
_entity_poly.entity_id
_entity_poly.type
_entity_poly.pdbx_seq_one_letter_code
_entity_poly.pdbx_strand_id
1 'polypeptide(L)'
;MNLRRAVIWIGRLVLAGIFMYAGYAKLFLPNFIPWPLFALRFSLSTNLSNFAVQVESYKLLSPAGVSFVAHTLPFAEIILGLLLLIGWQFRIWASLITLILIGFLGVVSRAYLLHMNINCGCFATPEPLTGMTVVRDGMLVALALFMTVFAFIEARQPHPWSAPEKA
;
A
#
# COMPACT_ATOMS: atom_id res chain seq x y z
N MET A 1 11.86 -12.15 -24.19
CA MET A 1 11.01 -11.96 -22.98
C MET A 1 9.63 -11.59 -23.47
N ASN A 2 8.61 -12.42 -23.22
CA ASN A 2 7.25 -12.14 -23.74
C ASN A 2 6.70 -10.87 -23.09
N LEU A 3 6.15 -9.96 -23.88
CA LEU A 3 5.58 -8.66 -23.44
C LEU A 3 4.71 -8.83 -22.18
N ARG A 4 3.90 -9.87 -22.13
CA ARG A 4 3.03 -10.23 -21.01
C ARG A 4 3.81 -10.41 -19.70
N ARG A 5 4.93 -11.13 -19.72
CA ARG A 5 5.80 -11.33 -18.54
C ARG A 5 6.43 -10.01 -18.09
N ALA A 6 6.87 -9.19 -19.04
CA ALA A 6 7.45 -7.88 -18.73
C ALA A 6 6.43 -6.97 -18.00
N VAL A 7 5.18 -6.92 -18.48
CA VAL A 7 4.09 -6.11 -17.87
C VAL A 7 3.82 -6.58 -16.42
N ILE A 8 3.76 -7.90 -16.19
CA ILE A 8 3.55 -8.44 -14.83
C ILE A 8 4.72 -8.07 -13.91
N TRP A 9 5.95 -8.23 -14.36
CA TRP A 9 7.13 -7.87 -13.57
C TRP A 9 7.19 -6.39 -13.23
N ILE A 10 6.90 -5.52 -14.21
CA ILE A 10 6.85 -4.06 -13.99
C ILE A 10 5.77 -3.71 -12.99
N GLY A 11 4.55 -4.24 -13.15
CA GLY A 11 3.44 -3.98 -12.23
C GLY A 11 3.75 -4.43 -10.80
N ARG A 12 4.42 -5.59 -10.63
CA ARG A 12 4.89 -6.08 -9.32
C ARG A 12 5.91 -5.15 -8.70
N LEU A 13 6.92 -4.73 -9.47
CA LEU A 13 7.96 -3.82 -8.99
C LEU A 13 7.36 -2.46 -8.57
N VAL A 14 6.44 -1.93 -9.36
CA VAL A 14 5.78 -0.65 -9.06
C VAL A 14 4.95 -0.76 -7.78
N LEU A 15 4.05 -1.75 -7.67
CA LEU A 15 3.22 -1.94 -6.48
C LEU A 15 4.07 -2.21 -5.23
N ALA A 16 5.04 -3.12 -5.33
CA ALA A 16 5.92 -3.42 -4.22
C ALA A 16 6.72 -2.21 -3.78
N GLY A 17 7.27 -1.44 -4.72
CA GLY A 17 8.01 -0.21 -4.45
C GLY A 17 7.14 0.84 -3.72
N ILE A 18 5.89 1.02 -4.16
CA ILE A 18 4.94 1.96 -3.52
C ILE A 18 4.63 1.52 -2.09
N PHE A 19 4.34 0.23 -1.86
CA PHE A 19 4.05 -0.29 -0.53
C PHE A 19 5.26 -0.21 0.41
N MET A 20 6.43 -0.59 -0.06
CA MET A 20 7.66 -0.46 0.73
C MET A 20 7.98 1.00 1.05
N TYR A 21 7.81 1.91 0.08
CA TYR A 21 8.01 3.33 0.30
C TYR A 21 6.99 3.90 1.29
N ALA A 22 5.71 3.53 1.19
CA ALA A 22 4.67 4.00 2.10
C ALA A 22 4.93 3.56 3.55
N GLY A 23 5.30 2.29 3.77
CA GLY A 23 5.68 1.79 5.09
C GLY A 23 6.98 2.43 5.61
N TYR A 24 8.00 2.55 4.76
CA TYR A 24 9.24 3.24 5.09
C TYR A 24 8.99 4.70 5.49
N ALA A 25 8.19 5.41 4.71
CA ALA A 25 7.88 6.81 4.96
C ALA A 25 7.23 7.02 6.34
N LYS A 26 6.28 6.15 6.73
CA LYS A 26 5.60 6.22 8.03
C LYS A 26 6.53 5.89 9.21
N LEU A 27 7.53 5.04 9.01
CA LEU A 27 8.45 4.63 10.07
C LEU A 27 9.63 5.57 10.22
N PHE A 28 10.18 6.05 9.11
CA PHE A 28 11.51 6.65 9.06
C PHE A 28 11.53 8.12 8.63
N LEU A 29 10.52 8.60 7.88
CA LEU A 29 10.48 10.00 7.49
C LEU A 29 9.74 10.81 8.55
N PRO A 30 10.42 11.77 9.22
CA PRO A 30 9.77 12.64 10.19
C PRO A 30 8.84 13.60 9.44
N ASN A 31 7.57 13.62 9.84
CA ASN A 31 6.65 14.64 9.41
C ASN A 31 7.17 16.00 9.87
N PHE A 32 7.70 16.81 8.93
CA PHE A 32 7.99 18.21 9.16
C PHE A 32 9.20 18.59 10.04
N ILE A 33 10.39 18.07 9.77
CA ILE A 33 11.61 18.67 10.33
C ILE A 33 12.50 19.15 9.16
N PRO A 34 12.77 20.47 9.02
CA PRO A 34 13.67 20.97 7.98
C PRO A 34 15.10 20.50 8.23
N TRP A 35 15.80 20.16 7.14
CA TRP A 35 17.23 19.86 7.19
C TRP A 35 18.00 21.08 7.74
N PRO A 36 18.93 20.96 8.72
CA PRO A 36 19.76 19.82 9.09
C PRO A 36 19.40 19.10 10.42
N LEU A 37 18.28 19.44 11.07
CA LEU A 37 17.89 18.86 12.37
C LEU A 37 17.39 17.41 12.28
N PHE A 38 17.18 16.92 11.07
CA PHE A 38 16.74 15.56 10.75
C PHE A 38 17.62 14.47 11.40
N ALA A 39 18.94 14.65 11.39
CA ALA A 39 19.88 13.63 11.88
C ALA A 39 19.88 13.45 13.41
N LEU A 40 19.27 14.37 14.17
CA LEU A 40 19.35 14.41 15.63
C LEU A 40 18.10 13.87 16.34
N ARG A 41 16.97 13.62 15.63
CA ARG A 41 15.71 13.18 16.25
C ARG A 41 15.00 12.07 15.48
N PHE A 42 15.71 11.01 15.15
CA PHE A 42 15.03 9.79 14.74
C PHE A 42 14.40 9.14 15.98
N SER A 43 13.07 9.20 16.07
CA SER A 43 12.31 8.46 17.08
C SER A 43 11.15 7.75 16.41
N LEU A 44 11.23 6.43 16.35
CA LEU A 44 10.19 5.57 15.81
C LEU A 44 8.83 5.82 16.51
N SER A 45 8.85 6.03 17.83
CA SER A 45 7.66 6.33 18.62
C SER A 45 7.00 7.63 18.19
N THR A 46 7.77 8.67 17.89
CA THR A 46 7.24 9.97 17.43
C THR A 46 6.59 9.84 16.05
N ASN A 47 7.19 9.09 15.12
CA ASN A 47 6.64 8.90 13.78
C ASN A 47 5.34 8.11 13.82
N LEU A 48 5.28 7.04 14.63
CA LEU A 48 4.06 6.26 14.83
C LEU A 48 2.95 7.08 15.51
N SER A 49 3.29 7.95 16.48
CA SER A 49 2.33 8.85 17.11
C SER A 49 1.78 9.87 16.12
N ASN A 50 2.62 10.45 15.26
CA ASN A 50 2.18 11.37 14.21
C ASN A 50 1.24 10.67 13.21
N PHE A 51 1.56 9.43 12.84
CA PHE A 51 0.69 8.64 11.98
C PHE A 51 -0.63 8.28 12.68
N ALA A 52 -0.62 8.00 13.99
CA ALA A 52 -1.83 7.78 14.78
C ALA A 52 -2.77 8.99 14.74
N VAL A 53 -2.25 10.22 14.88
CA VAL A 53 -3.03 11.46 14.76
C VAL A 53 -3.67 11.57 13.36
N GLN A 54 -2.96 11.19 12.30
CA GLN A 54 -3.55 11.17 10.96
C GLN A 54 -4.67 10.15 10.82
N VAL A 55 -4.51 8.94 11.37
CA VAL A 55 -5.57 7.91 11.38
C VAL A 55 -6.78 8.37 12.19
N GLU A 56 -6.56 9.01 13.35
CA GLU A 56 -7.61 9.55 14.21
C GLU A 56 -8.42 10.66 13.52
N SER A 57 -7.79 11.46 12.66
CA SER A 57 -8.43 12.56 11.95
C SER A 57 -9.59 12.10 11.05
N TYR A 58 -9.62 10.86 10.59
CA TYR A 58 -10.72 10.27 9.85
C TYR A 58 -11.97 9.98 10.70
N LYS A 59 -11.84 9.95 12.03
CA LYS A 59 -12.94 9.71 13.00
C LYS A 59 -13.74 8.43 12.73
N LEU A 60 -13.06 7.36 12.32
CA LEU A 60 -13.67 6.07 11.98
C LEU A 60 -13.43 5.01 13.04
N LEU A 61 -12.37 5.14 13.82
CA LEU A 61 -11.89 4.12 14.74
C LEU A 61 -11.95 4.61 16.18
N SER A 62 -12.12 3.67 17.11
CA SER A 62 -11.90 3.94 18.54
C SER A 62 -10.41 4.19 18.82
N PRO A 63 -10.04 4.82 19.95
CA PRO A 63 -8.63 5.07 20.29
C PRO A 63 -7.76 3.81 20.26
N ALA A 64 -8.29 2.67 20.69
CA ALA A 64 -7.60 1.39 20.60
C ALA A 64 -7.39 0.93 19.16
N GLY A 65 -8.39 1.13 18.29
CA GLY A 65 -8.29 0.84 16.85
C GLY A 65 -7.28 1.74 16.14
N VAL A 66 -7.26 3.03 16.47
CA VAL A 66 -6.25 3.98 15.96
C VAL A 66 -4.84 3.52 16.31
N SER A 67 -4.60 3.20 17.58
CA SER A 67 -3.30 2.70 18.05
C SER A 67 -2.89 1.42 17.35
N PHE A 68 -3.80 0.46 17.21
CA PHE A 68 -3.55 -0.80 16.52
C PHE A 68 -3.15 -0.57 15.05
N VAL A 69 -3.92 0.22 14.31
CA VAL A 69 -3.64 0.53 12.89
C VAL A 69 -2.32 1.27 12.76
N ALA A 70 -2.07 2.28 13.59
CA ALA A 70 -0.85 3.08 13.52
C ALA A 70 0.42 2.25 13.75
N HIS A 71 0.36 1.25 14.62
CA HIS A 71 1.51 0.39 14.89
C HIS A 71 1.66 -0.78 13.91
N THR A 72 0.56 -1.27 13.35
CA THR A 72 0.58 -2.50 12.53
C THR A 72 0.73 -2.19 11.04
N LEU A 73 0.04 -1.14 10.55
CA LEU A 73 -0.06 -0.87 9.11
C LEU A 73 1.30 -0.60 8.44
N PRO A 74 2.22 0.21 9.00
CA PRO A 74 3.51 0.46 8.34
C PRO A 74 4.36 -0.80 8.16
N PHE A 75 4.34 -1.68 9.15
CA PHE A 75 5.06 -2.97 9.06
C PHE A 75 4.38 -3.90 8.06
N ALA A 76 3.05 -3.96 8.07
CA ALA A 76 2.29 -4.75 7.10
C ALA A 76 2.57 -4.28 5.66
N GLU A 77 2.66 -2.98 5.41
CA GLU A 77 2.99 -2.42 4.09
C GLU A 77 4.37 -2.89 3.61
N ILE A 78 5.39 -2.86 4.46
CA ILE A 78 6.73 -3.34 4.11
C ILE A 78 6.72 -4.85 3.83
N ILE A 79 6.09 -5.63 4.71
CA ILE A 79 6.03 -7.09 4.57
C ILE A 79 5.28 -7.47 3.29
N LEU A 80 4.14 -6.85 3.01
CA LEU A 80 3.35 -7.10 1.80
C LEU A 80 4.12 -6.72 0.54
N GLY A 81 4.83 -5.60 0.55
CA GLY A 81 5.71 -5.19 -0.54
C GLY A 81 6.81 -6.21 -0.80
N LEU A 82 7.47 -6.72 0.23
CA LEU A 82 8.49 -7.75 0.13
C LEU A 82 7.92 -9.08 -0.39
N LEU A 83 6.78 -9.53 0.11
CA LEU A 83 6.12 -10.76 -0.32
C LEU A 83 5.68 -10.67 -1.80
N LEU A 84 5.25 -9.49 -2.23
CA LEU A 84 4.93 -9.23 -3.62
C LEU A 84 6.19 -9.32 -4.50
N LEU A 85 7.34 -8.80 -4.05
CA LEU A 85 8.63 -8.90 -4.76
C LEU A 85 9.11 -10.34 -4.87
N ILE A 86 9.06 -11.11 -3.78
CA ILE A 86 9.46 -12.52 -3.77
C ILE A 86 8.56 -13.35 -4.69
N GLY A 87 7.27 -12.99 -4.79
CA GLY A 87 6.30 -13.66 -5.65
C GLY A 87 5.80 -14.99 -5.12
N TRP A 88 6.12 -15.34 -3.86
CA TRP A 88 5.58 -16.52 -3.22
C TRP A 88 4.08 -16.35 -3.01
N GLN A 89 3.28 -17.32 -3.48
CA GLN A 89 1.82 -17.27 -3.45
C GLN A 89 1.24 -15.92 -3.95
N PHE A 90 1.78 -15.42 -5.06
CA PHE A 90 1.48 -14.12 -5.63
C PHE A 90 -0.04 -13.79 -5.66
N ARG A 91 -0.91 -14.77 -5.91
CA ARG A 91 -2.37 -14.61 -5.94
C ARG A 91 -2.93 -14.13 -4.60
N ILE A 92 -2.47 -14.73 -3.49
CA ILE A 92 -2.96 -14.42 -2.15
C ILE A 92 -2.55 -13.00 -1.78
N TRP A 93 -1.28 -12.68 -1.95
CA TRP A 93 -0.75 -11.36 -1.58
C TRP A 93 -1.27 -10.24 -2.47
N ALA A 94 -1.41 -10.46 -3.77
CA ALA A 94 -2.02 -9.50 -4.69
C ALA A 94 -3.49 -9.23 -4.32
N SER A 95 -4.27 -10.27 -3.99
CA SER A 95 -5.65 -10.11 -3.54
C SER A 95 -5.76 -9.35 -2.22
N LEU A 96 -4.88 -9.64 -1.27
CA LEU A 96 -4.86 -8.97 0.04
C LEU A 96 -4.52 -7.48 -0.12
N ILE A 97 -3.50 -7.16 -0.92
CA ILE A 97 -3.14 -5.77 -1.24
C ILE A 97 -4.30 -5.03 -1.90
N THR A 98 -4.96 -5.67 -2.86
CA THR A 98 -6.12 -5.09 -3.54
C THR A 98 -7.25 -4.79 -2.56
N LEU A 99 -7.53 -5.70 -1.63
CA LEU A 99 -8.56 -5.51 -0.60
C LEU A 99 -8.23 -4.34 0.33
N ILE A 100 -6.98 -4.25 0.78
CA ILE A 100 -6.49 -3.13 1.62
C ILE A 100 -6.63 -1.80 0.87
N LEU A 101 -6.23 -1.73 -0.40
CA LEU A 101 -6.32 -0.52 -1.21
C LEU A 101 -7.76 -0.10 -1.47
N ILE A 102 -8.68 -1.04 -1.71
CA ILE A 102 -10.12 -0.75 -1.85
C ILE A 102 -10.69 -0.18 -0.54
N GLY A 103 -10.37 -0.79 0.60
CA GLY A 103 -10.78 -0.28 1.90
C GLY A 103 -10.25 1.12 2.15
N PHE A 104 -8.98 1.37 1.85
CA PHE A 104 -8.36 2.68 1.98
C PHE A 104 -9.00 3.72 1.05
N LEU A 105 -9.22 3.39 -0.22
CA LEU A 105 -9.92 4.27 -1.18
C LEU A 105 -11.33 4.62 -0.68
N GLY A 106 -12.04 3.67 -0.07
CA GLY A 106 -13.35 3.91 0.54
C GLY A 106 -13.29 4.95 1.66
N VAL A 107 -12.31 4.84 2.55
CA VAL A 107 -12.08 5.78 3.66
C VAL A 107 -11.74 7.18 3.14
N VAL A 108 -10.81 7.27 2.19
CA VAL A 108 -10.37 8.53 1.57
C VAL A 108 -11.51 9.19 0.80
N SER A 109 -12.26 8.42 0.01
CA SER A 109 -13.42 8.93 -0.74
C SER A 109 -14.52 9.45 0.17
N ARG A 110 -14.81 8.74 1.28
CA ARG A 110 -15.77 9.21 2.28
C ARG A 110 -15.34 10.53 2.90
N ALA A 111 -14.06 10.65 3.29
CA ALA A 111 -13.54 11.88 3.89
C ALA A 111 -13.57 13.05 2.90
N TYR A 112 -13.28 12.80 1.62
CA TYR A 112 -13.38 13.78 0.54
C TYR A 112 -14.83 14.27 0.36
N LEU A 113 -15.80 13.35 0.29
CA LEU A 113 -17.23 13.70 0.15
C LEU A 113 -17.77 14.49 1.34
N LEU A 114 -17.23 14.26 2.53
CA LEU A 114 -17.57 15.01 3.75
C LEU A 114 -16.80 16.33 3.87
N HIS A 115 -16.01 16.71 2.86
CA HIS A 115 -15.19 17.93 2.85
C HIS A 115 -14.32 18.08 4.10
N MET A 116 -13.76 16.98 4.59
CA MET A 116 -12.90 16.99 5.77
C MET A 116 -11.54 17.62 5.42
N ASN A 117 -11.16 18.68 6.13
CA ASN A 117 -9.84 19.30 5.98
C ASN A 117 -8.79 18.50 6.76
N ILE A 118 -8.41 17.35 6.24
CA ILE A 118 -7.43 16.44 6.82
C ILE A 118 -6.30 16.15 5.83
N ASN A 119 -5.19 15.65 6.35
CA ASN A 119 -4.10 15.11 5.52
C ASN A 119 -4.38 13.65 5.18
N CYS A 120 -4.04 13.24 3.96
CA CYS A 120 -4.28 11.87 3.48
C CYS A 120 -3.59 10.79 4.34
N GLY A 121 -2.37 11.07 4.83
CA GLY A 121 -1.60 10.10 5.62
C GLY A 121 -1.04 8.91 4.83
N CYS A 122 -1.16 8.93 3.50
CA CYS A 122 -0.66 7.86 2.63
C CYS A 122 0.86 7.78 2.63
N PHE A 123 1.48 8.94 2.56
CA PHE A 123 2.93 9.13 2.61
C PHE A 123 3.26 10.09 3.75
N ALA A 124 4.49 10.08 4.25
CA ALA A 124 4.90 10.91 5.40
C ALA A 124 4.79 12.43 5.17
N THR A 125 4.50 12.89 3.98
CA THR A 125 4.26 14.31 3.69
C THR A 125 2.84 14.71 4.06
N PRO A 126 2.65 15.90 4.68
CA PRO A 126 1.31 16.43 4.97
C PRO A 126 0.64 16.87 3.66
N GLU A 127 0.07 15.92 2.93
CA GLU A 127 -0.70 16.20 1.72
C GLU A 127 -2.17 16.43 2.07
N PRO A 128 -2.73 17.60 1.73
CA PRO A 128 -4.14 17.84 1.95
C PRO A 128 -5.00 16.88 1.12
N LEU A 129 -6.09 16.42 1.69
CA LEU A 129 -7.03 15.54 0.99
C LEU A 129 -7.75 16.31 -0.11
N THR A 130 -7.43 15.95 -1.36
CA THR A 130 -7.98 16.58 -2.57
C THR A 130 -8.58 15.54 -3.50
N GLY A 131 -9.35 15.98 -4.51
CA GLY A 131 -9.84 15.09 -5.57
C GLY A 131 -8.70 14.35 -6.30
N MET A 132 -7.52 14.98 -6.42
CA MET A 132 -6.33 14.37 -7.02
C MET A 132 -5.83 13.17 -6.19
N THR A 133 -5.94 13.26 -4.87
CA THR A 133 -5.61 12.15 -3.95
C THR A 133 -6.52 10.94 -4.23
N VAL A 134 -7.84 11.18 -4.38
CA VAL A 134 -8.80 10.10 -4.68
C VAL A 134 -8.51 9.47 -6.05
N VAL A 135 -8.18 10.27 -7.06
CA VAL A 135 -7.83 9.76 -8.40
C VAL A 135 -6.55 8.91 -8.34
N ARG A 136 -5.51 9.39 -7.67
CA ARG A 136 -4.26 8.66 -7.49
C ARG A 136 -4.48 7.30 -6.83
N ASP A 137 -5.24 7.28 -5.74
CA ASP A 137 -5.54 6.05 -4.99
C ASP A 137 -6.44 5.11 -5.81
N GLY A 138 -7.37 5.66 -6.60
CA GLY A 138 -8.16 4.90 -7.57
C GLY A 138 -7.30 4.23 -8.64
N MET A 139 -6.26 4.91 -9.14
CA MET A 139 -5.31 4.33 -10.09
C MET A 139 -4.50 3.18 -9.46
N LEU A 140 -4.11 3.31 -8.19
CA LEU A 140 -3.43 2.23 -7.45
C LEU A 140 -4.35 1.00 -7.28
N VAL A 141 -5.62 1.21 -6.96
CA VAL A 141 -6.62 0.13 -6.89
C VAL A 141 -6.77 -0.54 -8.26
N ALA A 142 -6.89 0.23 -9.35
CA ALA A 142 -7.00 -0.32 -10.70
C ALA A 142 -5.78 -1.16 -11.07
N LEU A 143 -4.58 -0.70 -10.76
CA LEU A 143 -3.34 -1.45 -10.98
C LEU A 143 -3.32 -2.74 -10.16
N ALA A 144 -3.69 -2.70 -8.89
CA ALA A 144 -3.73 -3.86 -8.02
C ALA A 144 -4.77 -4.89 -8.48
N LEU A 145 -5.95 -4.45 -8.90
CA LEU A 145 -6.98 -5.30 -9.50
C LEU A 145 -6.47 -5.98 -10.77
N PHE A 146 -5.84 -5.21 -11.66
CA PHE A 146 -5.24 -5.74 -12.87
C PHE A 146 -4.23 -6.86 -12.54
N MET A 147 -3.31 -6.60 -11.61
CA MET A 147 -2.31 -7.58 -11.19
C MET A 147 -2.94 -8.83 -10.56
N THR A 148 -4.00 -8.66 -9.76
CA THR A 148 -4.73 -9.77 -9.15
C THR A 148 -5.42 -10.63 -10.21
N VAL A 149 -6.15 -10.02 -11.15
CA VAL A 149 -6.80 -10.75 -12.26
C VAL A 149 -5.77 -11.54 -13.06
N PHE A 150 -4.64 -10.94 -13.41
CA PHE A 150 -3.57 -11.63 -14.12
C PHE A 150 -2.99 -12.80 -13.33
N ALA A 151 -2.82 -12.65 -12.02
CA ALA A 151 -2.34 -13.72 -11.15
C ALA A 151 -3.27 -14.96 -11.18
N PHE A 152 -4.59 -14.73 -11.25
CA PHE A 152 -5.56 -15.83 -11.36
C PHE A 152 -5.60 -16.45 -12.75
N ILE A 153 -5.47 -15.65 -13.81
CA ILE A 153 -5.45 -16.16 -15.20
C ILE A 153 -4.20 -17.05 -15.41
N GLU A 154 -3.04 -16.59 -14.94
CA GLU A 154 -1.79 -17.35 -15.11
C GLU A 154 -1.81 -18.69 -14.37
N ALA A 155 -2.45 -18.73 -13.22
CA ALA A 155 -2.57 -19.97 -12.45
C ALA A 155 -3.56 -20.99 -13.03
N ARG A 156 -4.43 -20.57 -13.94
CA ARG A 156 -5.34 -21.49 -14.66
C ARG A 156 -4.72 -22.13 -15.90
N GLN A 157 -3.54 -21.65 -16.34
CA GLN A 157 -2.84 -22.26 -17.47
C GLN A 157 -2.12 -23.53 -17.00
N PRO A 158 -2.36 -24.69 -17.62
CA PRO A 158 -1.66 -25.92 -17.27
C PRO A 158 -0.15 -25.72 -17.48
N HIS A 159 0.62 -26.10 -16.47
CA HIS A 159 2.08 -26.02 -16.52
C HIS A 159 2.59 -26.89 -17.67
N PRO A 160 3.48 -26.42 -18.55
CA PRO A 160 3.94 -27.18 -19.71
C PRO A 160 4.61 -28.54 -19.36
N TRP A 161 4.95 -28.74 -18.11
CA TRP A 161 5.57 -29.99 -17.60
C TRP A 161 4.56 -31.03 -17.10
N SER A 162 3.24 -30.73 -17.12
CA SER A 162 2.19 -31.68 -16.71
C SER A 162 1.58 -32.44 -17.88
N ALA A 163 2.14 -32.33 -19.08
CA ALA A 163 1.75 -33.21 -20.18
C ALA A 163 2.26 -34.61 -19.84
N PRO A 164 1.41 -35.66 -19.73
CA PRO A 164 1.89 -37.03 -19.61
C PRO A 164 2.68 -37.33 -20.86
N GLU A 165 3.93 -37.73 -20.65
CA GLU A 165 4.79 -38.34 -21.71
C GLU A 165 3.98 -39.50 -22.27
N LYS A 166 3.51 -39.34 -23.50
CA LYS A 166 2.85 -40.42 -24.23
C LYS A 166 3.90 -41.49 -24.51
N ALA A 167 3.82 -42.58 -23.76
CA ALA A 167 4.53 -43.83 -24.06
C ALA A 167 4.06 -44.41 -25.39
#